data_10f9d05b6c4622c6be29062eb5449dd3
#
_entry.id   10f9d05b6c4622c6be29062eb5449dd3
#
_cell.length_a   1.000
_cell.length_b   1.000
_cell.length_c   1.000
_cell.angle_alpha   90.00
_cell.angle_beta   90.00
_cell.angle_gamma   90.00
#
_symmetry.space_group_name_H-M   'P 1'
#
loop_
_entity.id
_entity.type
_entity.pdbx_description
1 polymer ?
#
loop_
_entity_poly.entity_id
_entity_poly.type
_entity_poly.pdbx_seq_one_letter_code
_entity_poly.pdbx_strand_id
1 'polypeptide(L)'
;MRGNDTSILTLIFAGGKGTLKREESLMIKEFMRRAIALGMENVRTGAGGPFAAVIVKDGQVVAEGVNRVTATNDPTAHAEVVAIRAACHKLGDFQLAGCDLYTTCEPCPMCLGAIYWARPARVFYACVAADAAAVGFDDAFIYEELDRAHAERRVPMRQLLREESLAIFALWQQQEKKTPY
;
A
#
# COMPACT_ATOMS: atom_id res chain seq x y z
N MET A 1 -6.79 -29.43 -41.56
CA MET A 1 -5.46 -29.58 -40.98
C MET A 1 -5.21 -28.38 -40.08
N ARG A 2 -5.24 -28.59 -38.78
CA ARG A 2 -5.07 -27.54 -37.76
C ARG A 2 -3.72 -27.75 -37.13
N GLY A 3 -2.79 -26.86 -37.35
CA GLY A 3 -1.48 -26.82 -36.67
C GLY A 3 -1.62 -26.12 -35.32
N ASN A 4 -1.45 -26.89 -34.24
CA ASN A 4 -1.30 -26.34 -32.89
C ASN A 4 0.09 -25.77 -32.75
N ASP A 5 0.16 -24.45 -32.55
CA ASP A 5 1.40 -23.76 -32.20
C ASP A 5 1.50 -23.71 -30.65
N THR A 6 2.15 -24.75 -30.11
CA THR A 6 2.37 -24.94 -28.65
C THR A 6 3.87 -24.70 -28.33
N SER A 7 4.52 -23.71 -28.94
CA SER A 7 5.98 -23.56 -28.91
C SER A 7 6.52 -22.43 -28.04
N ILE A 8 5.69 -21.67 -27.31
CA ILE A 8 6.19 -20.50 -26.54
C ILE A 8 6.36 -20.78 -25.04
N LEU A 9 5.78 -21.86 -24.51
CA LEU A 9 5.82 -22.15 -23.07
C LEU A 9 7.00 -23.02 -22.59
N THR A 10 7.84 -23.53 -23.47
CA THR A 10 8.90 -24.50 -23.12
C THR A 10 10.30 -23.90 -22.98
N LEU A 11 10.49 -22.60 -23.18
CA LEU A 11 11.82 -21.95 -23.16
C LEU A 11 12.21 -21.27 -21.83
N ILE A 12 11.38 -21.33 -20.79
CA ILE A 12 11.62 -20.61 -19.51
C ILE A 12 12.37 -21.45 -18.46
N PHE A 13 12.61 -22.75 -18.66
CA PHE A 13 13.17 -23.65 -17.62
C PHE A 13 14.66 -24.02 -17.74
N ALA A 14 15.46 -23.31 -18.54
CA ALA A 14 16.90 -23.57 -18.67
C ALA A 14 17.81 -22.51 -17.99
N GLY A 15 17.25 -21.53 -17.27
CA GLY A 15 18.03 -20.52 -16.53
C GLY A 15 18.38 -21.01 -15.13
N GLY A 16 19.69 -21.16 -14.83
CA GLY A 16 20.17 -21.52 -13.49
C GLY A 16 19.69 -20.52 -12.42
N LYS A 17 19.69 -20.93 -11.13
CA LYS A 17 19.21 -20.13 -9.96
C LYS A 17 19.71 -18.68 -9.91
N GLY A 18 20.86 -18.38 -10.53
CA GLY A 18 21.44 -17.01 -10.64
C GLY A 18 20.73 -16.12 -11.65
N THR A 19 20.24 -16.69 -12.77
CA THR A 19 19.54 -15.97 -13.84
C THR A 19 18.13 -15.57 -13.39
N LEU A 20 17.39 -16.46 -12.73
CA LEU A 20 16.06 -16.18 -12.16
C LEU A 20 16.12 -15.06 -11.11
N LYS A 21 17.11 -15.07 -10.22
CA LYS A 21 17.30 -13.99 -9.24
C LYS A 21 17.61 -12.63 -9.89
N ARG A 22 18.34 -12.63 -11.01
CA ARG A 22 18.66 -11.41 -11.75
C ARG A 22 17.44 -10.86 -12.46
N GLU A 23 16.63 -11.69 -13.08
CA GLU A 23 15.38 -11.31 -13.75
C GLU A 23 14.35 -10.77 -12.74
N GLU A 24 14.17 -11.44 -11.59
CA GLU A 24 13.34 -10.95 -10.49
C GLU A 24 13.81 -9.58 -10.00
N SER A 25 15.12 -9.39 -9.80
CA SER A 25 15.70 -8.09 -9.39
C SER A 25 15.47 -6.99 -10.42
N LEU A 26 15.47 -7.30 -11.71
CA LEU A 26 15.17 -6.33 -12.77
C LEU A 26 13.69 -5.93 -12.75
N MET A 27 12.78 -6.88 -12.64
CA MET A 27 11.34 -6.62 -12.57
C MET A 27 10.98 -5.76 -11.34
N ILE A 28 11.54 -6.04 -10.17
CA ILE A 28 11.36 -5.24 -8.96
C ILE A 28 11.74 -3.78 -9.21
N LYS A 29 12.87 -3.54 -9.88
CA LYS A 29 13.31 -2.19 -10.23
C LYS A 29 12.39 -1.50 -11.24
N GLU A 30 11.82 -2.23 -12.19
CA GLU A 30 10.87 -1.66 -13.17
C GLU A 30 9.58 -1.20 -12.51
N PHE A 31 9.02 -1.97 -11.57
CA PHE A 31 7.83 -1.55 -10.83
C PHE A 31 8.10 -0.32 -9.96
N MET A 32 9.29 -0.24 -9.34
CA MET A 32 9.69 0.97 -8.60
C MET A 32 9.86 2.18 -9.54
N ARG A 33 10.47 2.00 -10.72
CA ARG A 33 10.57 3.08 -11.72
C ARG A 33 9.20 3.55 -12.19
N ARG A 34 8.24 2.64 -12.32
CA ARG A 34 6.85 2.98 -12.62
C ARG A 34 6.22 3.84 -11.52
N ALA A 35 6.39 3.48 -10.24
CA ALA A 35 5.94 4.31 -9.13
C ALA A 35 6.59 5.70 -9.16
N ILE A 36 7.91 5.77 -9.38
CA ILE A 36 8.63 7.05 -9.48
C ILE A 36 8.08 7.90 -10.63
N ALA A 37 7.85 7.32 -11.80
CA ALA A 37 7.29 8.05 -12.95
C ALA A 37 5.90 8.62 -12.64
N LEU A 38 5.04 7.86 -11.96
CA LEU A 38 3.72 8.32 -11.52
C LEU A 38 3.82 9.49 -10.53
N GLY A 39 4.72 9.41 -9.54
CA GLY A 39 4.95 10.50 -8.58
C GLY A 39 5.45 11.77 -9.25
N MET A 40 6.38 11.64 -10.20
CA MET A 40 6.88 12.79 -11.00
C MET A 40 5.76 13.44 -11.82
N GLU A 41 4.90 12.64 -12.45
CA GLU A 41 3.78 13.17 -13.24
C GLU A 41 2.75 13.85 -12.35
N ASN A 42 2.46 13.30 -11.17
CA ASN A 42 1.55 13.89 -10.19
C ASN A 42 1.98 15.31 -9.78
N VAL A 43 3.28 15.50 -9.55
CA VAL A 43 3.86 16.83 -9.25
C VAL A 43 3.81 17.74 -10.47
N ARG A 44 4.23 17.25 -11.65
CA ARG A 44 4.30 18.06 -12.87
C ARG A 44 2.95 18.60 -13.30
N THR A 45 1.89 17.83 -13.09
CA THR A 45 0.51 18.24 -13.40
C THR A 45 -0.15 19.07 -12.30
N GLY A 46 0.51 19.20 -11.13
CA GLY A 46 -0.08 19.89 -9.97
C GLY A 46 -1.24 19.12 -9.32
N ALA A 47 -1.41 17.84 -9.63
CA ALA A 47 -2.52 17.03 -9.14
C ALA A 47 -2.38 16.60 -7.68
N GLY A 48 -1.17 16.67 -7.09
CA GLY A 48 -0.93 16.32 -5.70
C GLY A 48 0.54 16.24 -5.31
N GLY A 49 0.83 15.75 -4.12
CA GLY A 49 2.18 15.62 -3.57
C GLY A 49 3.05 14.55 -4.29
N PRO A 50 4.38 14.50 -3.99
CA PRO A 50 5.38 13.73 -4.74
C PRO A 50 5.38 12.23 -4.40
N PHE A 51 4.22 11.65 -4.13
CA PHE A 51 4.11 10.27 -3.68
C PHE A 51 3.27 9.44 -4.62
N ALA A 52 3.73 8.21 -4.89
CA ALA A 52 3.02 7.22 -5.70
C ALA A 52 3.27 5.81 -5.19
N ALA A 53 2.32 4.92 -5.45
CA ALA A 53 2.41 3.51 -5.10
C ALA A 53 1.85 2.63 -6.23
N VAL A 54 2.42 1.43 -6.36
CA VAL A 54 2.02 0.42 -7.34
C VAL A 54 1.81 -0.91 -6.61
N ILE A 55 0.68 -1.55 -6.84
CA ILE A 55 0.39 -2.91 -6.36
C ILE A 55 0.58 -3.88 -7.52
N VAL A 56 1.36 -4.92 -7.28
CA VAL A 56 1.70 -5.95 -8.28
C VAL A 56 1.32 -7.32 -7.75
N LYS A 57 0.73 -8.16 -8.59
CA LYS A 57 0.46 -9.58 -8.33
C LYS A 57 0.91 -10.40 -9.53
N ASP A 58 1.64 -11.48 -9.30
CA ASP A 58 2.12 -12.40 -10.34
C ASP A 58 2.82 -11.68 -11.52
N GLY A 59 3.65 -10.66 -11.20
CA GLY A 59 4.35 -9.87 -12.20
C GLY A 59 3.48 -8.89 -13.00
N GLN A 60 2.21 -8.69 -12.62
CA GLN A 60 1.26 -7.80 -13.30
C GLN A 60 0.83 -6.66 -12.37
N VAL A 61 0.75 -5.44 -12.91
CA VAL A 61 0.22 -4.29 -12.16
C VAL A 61 -1.28 -4.47 -11.94
N VAL A 62 -1.67 -4.56 -10.68
CA VAL A 62 -3.08 -4.64 -10.25
C VAL A 62 -3.68 -3.25 -10.15
N ALA A 63 -3.00 -2.35 -9.45
CA ALA A 63 -3.48 -0.98 -9.24
C ALA A 63 -2.31 -0.01 -9.03
N GLU A 64 -2.60 1.26 -9.21
CA GLU A 64 -1.70 2.39 -8.98
C GLU A 64 -2.41 3.43 -8.13
N GLY A 65 -1.63 4.17 -7.35
CA GLY A 65 -2.10 5.29 -6.55
C GLY A 65 -1.09 6.42 -6.56
N VAL A 66 -1.59 7.64 -6.54
CA VAL A 66 -0.80 8.85 -6.32
C VAL A 66 -1.42 9.63 -5.15
N ASN A 67 -0.64 10.47 -4.50
CA ASN A 67 -1.16 11.35 -3.45
C ASN A 67 -2.23 12.29 -4.02
N ARG A 68 -3.41 12.28 -3.40
CA ARG A 68 -4.58 13.07 -3.82
C ARG A 68 -5.16 13.92 -2.69
N VAL A 69 -4.44 14.08 -1.58
CA VAL A 69 -4.94 14.78 -0.38
C VAL A 69 -5.59 16.11 -0.72
N THR A 70 -4.88 16.98 -1.45
CA THR A 70 -5.38 18.31 -1.81
C THR A 70 -6.43 18.27 -2.93
N ALA A 71 -6.32 17.34 -3.87
CA ALA A 71 -7.24 17.22 -4.99
C ALA A 71 -8.64 16.71 -4.56
N THR A 72 -8.70 15.93 -3.49
CA THR A 72 -9.96 15.32 -3.01
C THR A 72 -10.42 15.84 -1.65
N ASN A 73 -9.65 16.76 -1.01
CA ASN A 73 -9.87 17.19 0.37
C ASN A 73 -9.97 16.01 1.36
N ASP A 74 -9.20 14.95 1.11
CA ASP A 74 -9.15 13.75 1.93
C ASP A 74 -7.73 13.58 2.50
N PRO A 75 -7.51 13.84 3.81
CA PRO A 75 -6.19 13.69 4.42
C PRO A 75 -5.68 12.25 4.43
N THR A 76 -6.54 11.28 4.17
CA THR A 76 -6.15 9.87 4.09
C THR A 76 -5.79 9.41 2.66
N ALA A 77 -5.97 10.25 1.64
CA ALA A 77 -5.71 9.92 0.24
C ALA A 77 -4.20 9.93 -0.10
N HIS A 78 -3.38 9.30 0.75
CA HIS A 78 -1.99 9.00 0.44
C HIS A 78 -1.90 7.95 -0.66
N ALA A 79 -0.80 7.92 -1.38
CA ALA A 79 -0.60 7.07 -2.56
C ALA A 79 -0.85 5.58 -2.26
N GLU A 80 -0.33 5.09 -1.14
CA GLU A 80 -0.48 3.71 -0.71
C GLU A 80 -1.94 3.37 -0.42
N VAL A 81 -2.65 4.25 0.30
CA VAL A 81 -4.08 4.05 0.63
C VAL A 81 -4.92 4.06 -0.64
N VAL A 82 -4.63 4.96 -1.59
CA VAL A 82 -5.31 5.01 -2.89
C VAL A 82 -5.06 3.72 -3.67
N ALA A 83 -3.80 3.25 -3.75
CA ALA A 83 -3.44 2.01 -4.44
C ALA A 83 -4.09 0.78 -3.79
N ILE A 84 -4.06 0.67 -2.45
CA ILE A 84 -4.68 -0.43 -1.70
C ILE A 84 -6.19 -0.48 -1.99
N ARG A 85 -6.91 0.63 -1.88
CA ARG A 85 -8.35 0.70 -2.16
C ARG A 85 -8.67 0.26 -3.59
N ALA A 86 -7.91 0.74 -4.57
CA ALA A 86 -8.09 0.38 -5.97
C ALA A 86 -7.79 -1.10 -6.23
N ALA A 87 -6.73 -1.65 -5.61
CA ALA A 87 -6.39 -3.06 -5.74
C ALA A 87 -7.43 -3.98 -5.11
N CYS A 88 -7.87 -3.68 -3.88
CA CYS A 88 -8.91 -4.44 -3.19
C CYS A 88 -10.22 -4.44 -3.99
N HIS A 89 -10.62 -3.29 -4.53
CA HIS A 89 -11.81 -3.21 -5.40
C HIS A 89 -11.65 -4.07 -6.65
N LYS A 90 -10.50 -4.00 -7.34
CA LYS A 90 -10.23 -4.77 -8.57
C LYS A 90 -10.16 -6.28 -8.32
N LEU A 91 -9.60 -6.70 -7.18
CA LEU A 91 -9.46 -8.10 -6.83
C LEU A 91 -10.73 -8.68 -6.19
N GLY A 92 -11.67 -7.84 -5.74
CA GLY A 92 -12.86 -8.26 -5.00
C GLY A 92 -12.53 -8.84 -3.63
N ASP A 93 -11.40 -8.45 -3.03
CA ASP A 93 -10.92 -8.93 -1.74
C ASP A 93 -10.40 -7.74 -0.90
N PHE A 94 -10.62 -7.78 0.42
CA PHE A 94 -10.08 -6.80 1.35
C PHE A 94 -8.62 -7.08 1.74
N GLN A 95 -8.05 -8.19 1.29
CA GLN A 95 -6.65 -8.56 1.49
C GLN A 95 -5.89 -8.61 0.17
N LEU A 96 -4.63 -8.21 0.23
CA LEU A 96 -3.71 -8.20 -0.91
C LEU A 96 -2.74 -9.38 -0.84
N ALA A 97 -3.22 -10.56 -0.42
CA ALA A 97 -2.41 -11.76 -0.30
C ALA A 97 -1.70 -12.09 -1.62
N GLY A 98 -0.38 -12.31 -1.55
CA GLY A 98 0.46 -12.58 -2.72
C GLY A 98 0.77 -11.35 -3.58
N CYS A 99 0.33 -10.15 -3.17
CA CYS A 99 0.70 -8.91 -3.86
C CYS A 99 1.98 -8.31 -3.27
N ASP A 100 2.74 -7.63 -4.11
CA ASP A 100 3.82 -6.73 -3.72
C ASP A 100 3.36 -5.28 -3.81
N LEU A 101 3.74 -4.45 -2.84
CA LEU A 101 3.52 -3.01 -2.84
C LEU A 101 4.84 -2.29 -3.08
N TYR A 102 4.86 -1.39 -4.04
CA TYR A 102 5.99 -0.50 -4.34
C TYR A 102 5.56 0.92 -4.05
N THR A 103 6.29 1.66 -3.21
CA THR A 103 6.00 3.06 -2.88
C THR A 103 7.25 3.92 -3.03
N THR A 104 7.07 5.16 -3.46
CA THR A 104 8.18 6.08 -3.72
C THR A 104 8.86 6.57 -2.44
N CYS A 105 8.22 6.42 -1.29
CA CYS A 105 8.77 6.78 0.01
C CYS A 105 8.39 5.74 1.06
N GLU A 106 9.16 5.66 2.13
CA GLU A 106 8.85 4.89 3.34
C GLU A 106 7.44 5.25 3.84
N PRO A 107 6.57 4.24 4.07
CA PRO A 107 5.20 4.49 4.48
C PRO A 107 5.11 5.21 5.83
N CYS A 108 4.34 6.29 5.90
CA CYS A 108 4.01 6.97 7.15
C CYS A 108 3.19 6.05 8.09
N PRO A 109 3.01 6.38 9.38
CA PRO A 109 2.29 5.53 10.34
C PRO A 109 0.86 5.17 9.89
N MET A 110 0.14 6.06 9.23
CA MET A 110 -1.20 5.79 8.68
C MET A 110 -1.13 4.76 7.56
N CYS A 111 -0.22 4.95 6.59
CA CYS A 111 -0.05 4.03 5.47
C CYS A 111 0.46 2.67 5.93
N LEU A 112 1.38 2.63 6.90
CA LEU A 112 1.89 1.41 7.50
C LEU A 112 0.74 0.62 8.16
N GLY A 113 -0.14 1.28 8.91
CA GLY A 113 -1.34 0.66 9.46
C GLY A 113 -2.25 0.07 8.36
N ALA A 114 -2.49 0.81 7.28
CA ALA A 114 -3.28 0.33 6.14
C ALA A 114 -2.63 -0.88 5.45
N ILE A 115 -1.30 -0.89 5.30
CA ILE A 115 -0.53 -2.00 4.74
C ILE A 115 -0.69 -3.26 5.58
N TYR A 116 -0.57 -3.17 6.92
CA TYR A 116 -0.77 -4.31 7.81
C TYR A 116 -2.20 -4.87 7.74
N TRP A 117 -3.22 -4.02 7.60
CA TRP A 117 -4.59 -4.47 7.39
C TRP A 117 -4.81 -5.12 6.03
N ALA A 118 -4.17 -4.59 4.97
CA ALA A 118 -4.26 -5.13 3.62
C ALA A 118 -3.43 -6.41 3.40
N ARG A 119 -2.39 -6.67 4.20
CA ARG A 119 -1.56 -7.88 4.20
C ARG A 119 -0.92 -8.22 2.86
N PRO A 120 -0.24 -7.30 2.16
CA PRO A 120 0.57 -7.67 1.00
C PRO A 120 1.72 -8.59 1.43
N ALA A 121 2.27 -9.33 0.48
CA ALA A 121 3.38 -10.24 0.74
C ALA A 121 4.69 -9.51 1.04
N ARG A 122 4.94 -8.39 0.33
CA ARG A 122 6.17 -7.58 0.47
C ARG A 122 5.87 -6.11 0.23
N VAL A 123 6.70 -5.26 0.82
CA VAL A 123 6.71 -3.81 0.56
C VAL A 123 8.11 -3.39 0.15
N PHE A 124 8.19 -2.61 -0.93
CA PHE A 124 9.42 -1.99 -1.41
C PHE A 124 9.24 -0.47 -1.40
N TYR A 125 10.20 0.24 -0.86
CA TYR A 125 10.19 1.70 -0.85
C TYR A 125 11.52 2.27 -1.37
N ALA A 126 11.50 3.50 -1.86
CA ALA A 126 12.66 4.16 -2.45
C ALA A 126 13.28 5.18 -1.49
N CYS A 127 12.65 6.34 -1.28
CA CYS A 127 13.10 7.36 -0.34
C CYS A 127 12.79 6.95 1.10
N VAL A 128 13.57 7.47 2.06
CA VAL A 128 13.30 7.31 3.49
C VAL A 128 12.48 8.48 4.04
N ALA A 129 11.92 8.34 5.26
CA ALA A 129 11.13 9.39 5.92
C ALA A 129 11.88 10.73 6.02
N ALA A 130 13.20 10.70 6.26
CA ALA A 130 14.03 11.90 6.33
C ALA A 130 14.07 12.69 5.01
N ASP A 131 14.01 12.02 3.85
CA ASP A 131 13.97 12.69 2.54
C ASP A 131 12.63 13.44 2.36
N ALA A 132 11.53 12.87 2.83
CA ALA A 132 10.22 13.51 2.81
C ALA A 132 10.16 14.70 3.77
N ALA A 133 10.70 14.56 4.98
CA ALA A 133 10.78 15.63 5.97
C ALA A 133 11.57 16.85 5.46
N ALA A 134 12.68 16.62 4.73
CA ALA A 134 13.49 17.68 4.15
C ALA A 134 12.74 18.58 3.16
N VAL A 135 11.62 18.11 2.59
CA VAL A 135 10.76 18.88 1.68
C VAL A 135 9.39 19.21 2.28
N GLY A 136 9.26 19.13 3.62
CA GLY A 136 8.09 19.60 4.36
C GLY A 136 7.02 18.55 4.64
N PHE A 137 7.27 17.26 4.37
CA PHE A 137 6.37 16.15 4.71
C PHE A 137 6.92 15.37 5.91
N ASP A 138 6.95 16.02 7.07
CA ASP A 138 7.45 15.43 8.32
C ASP A 138 6.31 14.72 9.07
N ASP A 139 6.42 13.41 9.22
CA ASP A 139 5.49 12.55 9.95
C ASP A 139 6.09 11.98 11.26
N ALA A 140 7.32 12.35 11.59
CA ALA A 140 8.03 11.86 12.78
C ALA A 140 7.23 12.12 14.07
N PHE A 141 6.53 13.27 14.15
CA PHE A 141 5.72 13.62 15.30
C PHE A 141 4.59 12.59 15.58
N ILE A 142 4.09 11.87 14.55
CA ILE A 142 3.02 10.88 14.75
C ILE A 142 3.55 9.68 15.54
N TYR A 143 4.78 9.24 15.28
CA TYR A 143 5.42 8.18 16.07
C TYR A 143 5.55 8.58 17.54
N GLU A 144 5.98 9.83 17.80
CA GLU A 144 6.07 10.36 19.16
C GLU A 144 4.69 10.42 19.86
N GLU A 145 3.64 10.82 19.12
CA GLU A 145 2.28 10.88 19.64
C GLU A 145 1.70 9.49 19.95
N LEU A 146 2.07 8.46 19.17
CA LEU A 146 1.63 7.09 19.43
C LEU A 146 2.16 6.54 20.76
N ASP A 147 3.37 6.94 21.17
CA ASP A 147 4.00 6.51 22.42
C ASP A 147 3.48 7.27 23.66
N ARG A 148 2.77 8.39 23.47
CA ARG A 148 2.22 9.19 24.58
C ARG A 148 0.95 8.56 25.16
N ALA A 149 0.73 8.80 26.44
CA ALA A 149 -0.56 8.51 27.08
C ALA A 149 -1.69 9.30 26.39
N HIS A 150 -2.86 8.72 26.26
CA HIS A 150 -3.97 9.27 25.48
C HIS A 150 -4.36 10.71 25.84
N ALA A 151 -4.28 11.07 27.13
CA ALA A 151 -4.62 12.42 27.61
C ALA A 151 -3.53 13.46 27.32
N GLU A 152 -2.30 13.01 27.03
CA GLU A 152 -1.12 13.87 26.81
C GLU A 152 -0.84 14.13 25.32
N ARG A 153 -1.60 13.49 24.42
CA ARG A 153 -1.47 13.67 22.99
C ARG A 153 -1.94 15.06 22.57
N ARG A 154 -1.37 15.60 21.49
CA ARG A 154 -1.81 16.87 20.87
C ARG A 154 -3.30 16.84 20.54
N VAL A 155 -3.82 15.66 20.16
CA VAL A 155 -5.25 15.39 20.05
C VAL A 155 -5.64 14.50 21.22
N PRO A 156 -6.14 15.07 22.35
CA PRO A 156 -6.46 14.29 23.54
C PRO A 156 -7.59 13.29 23.27
N MET A 157 -7.40 12.06 23.72
CA MET A 157 -8.39 11.00 23.59
C MET A 157 -8.99 10.68 24.96
N ARG A 158 -10.32 10.60 25.04
CA ARG A 158 -11.05 10.26 26.25
C ARG A 158 -11.99 9.09 25.98
N GLN A 159 -11.94 8.09 26.84
CA GLN A 159 -12.89 6.98 26.80
C GLN A 159 -14.27 7.44 27.28
N LEU A 160 -15.32 7.10 26.53
CA LEU A 160 -16.70 7.43 26.85
C LEU A 160 -17.61 6.23 26.51
N LEU A 161 -18.60 5.97 27.38
CA LEU A 161 -19.65 4.96 27.20
C LEU A 161 -19.15 3.56 26.84
N ARG A 162 -18.02 3.14 27.43
CA ARG A 162 -17.39 1.83 27.13
C ARG A 162 -18.38 0.67 27.34
N GLU A 163 -19.10 0.65 28.47
CA GLU A 163 -19.99 -0.46 28.81
C GLU A 163 -21.15 -0.59 27.82
N GLU A 164 -21.71 0.53 27.39
CA GLU A 164 -22.76 0.52 26.35
C GLU A 164 -22.21 0.05 25.01
N SER A 165 -21.00 0.49 24.65
CA SER A 165 -20.33 0.12 23.40
C SER A 165 -19.97 -1.37 23.32
N LEU A 166 -19.76 -2.06 24.44
CA LEU A 166 -19.50 -3.50 24.47
C LEU A 166 -20.63 -4.33 23.86
N ALA A 167 -21.87 -3.81 23.87
CA ALA A 167 -23.00 -4.46 23.22
C ALA A 167 -22.79 -4.68 21.72
N ILE A 168 -22.02 -3.80 21.03
CA ILE A 168 -21.69 -3.94 19.60
C ILE A 168 -20.88 -5.23 19.38
N PHE A 169 -19.88 -5.48 20.22
CA PHE A 169 -19.06 -6.68 20.12
C PHE A 169 -19.84 -7.95 20.47
N ALA A 170 -20.75 -7.86 21.45
CA ALA A 170 -21.65 -8.98 21.78
C ALA A 170 -22.56 -9.33 20.59
N LEU A 171 -23.14 -8.33 19.94
CA LEU A 171 -23.94 -8.54 18.71
C LEU A 171 -23.08 -9.13 17.58
N TRP A 172 -21.85 -8.65 17.38
CA TRP A 172 -20.94 -9.21 16.39
C TRP A 172 -20.63 -10.68 16.67
N GLN A 173 -20.42 -11.05 17.93
CA GLN A 173 -20.14 -12.45 18.29
C GLN A 173 -21.32 -13.37 17.98
N GLN A 174 -22.54 -12.89 18.04
CA GLN A 174 -23.77 -13.65 17.74
C GLN A 174 -24.04 -13.80 16.24
N GLN A 175 -23.36 -13.06 15.35
CA GLN A 175 -23.55 -13.18 13.91
C GLN A 175 -23.08 -14.56 13.42
N GLU A 176 -23.98 -15.30 12.75
CA GLU A 176 -23.65 -16.62 12.15
C GLU A 176 -22.70 -16.49 10.95
N LYS A 177 -22.91 -15.44 10.12
CA LYS A 177 -22.13 -15.17 8.92
C LYS A 177 -21.25 -13.94 9.14
N LYS A 178 -20.13 -14.09 9.82
CA LYS A 178 -19.16 -13.02 10.03
C LYS A 178 -17.83 -13.34 9.36
N THR A 179 -17.26 -12.34 8.70
CA THR A 179 -15.92 -12.44 8.11
C THR A 179 -14.96 -11.67 9.02
N PRO A 180 -14.06 -12.34 9.74
CA PRO A 180 -12.99 -11.65 10.45
C PRO A 180 -11.99 -11.08 9.45
N TYR A 181 -11.48 -9.89 9.70
CA TYR A 181 -10.53 -9.18 8.87
C TYR A 181 -9.35 -8.62 9.68
#